data_f001452f31a1f6342c47fc4ff5c5d5b8
#
_entry.id   f001452f31a1f6342c47fc4ff5c5d5b8
#
_cell.length_a   1.000
_cell.length_b   1.000
_cell.length_c   1.000
_cell.angle_alpha   90.00
_cell.angle_beta   90.00
_cell.angle_gamma   90.00
#
_symmetry.space_group_name_H-M   'P 1'
#
loop_
_entity.id
_entity.type
_entity.pdbx_description
1 polymer ?
#
loop_
_entity_poly.entity_id
_entity_poly.type
_entity_poly.pdbx_seq_one_letter_code
_entity_poly.pdbx_strand_id
1 'polypeptide(L)'
;EITTRLVGSEMCIRDRRYSDDFFSIIPTKSRLMPYAEEVLSYLAPKYNLYILSNGFRELQSRKMRSSGIDTYFNKIILSEDLGVMKPWPEIFYFALSATQSELRESLMIGDSWEADITGANGIGMHQAYYNVSGRADFPFRPTYLVTDLKELMELL
;
A
#
# COMPACT_ATOMS: atom_id res chain seq x y z
N GLU A 1 19.03 38.84 -10.04
CA GLU A 1 19.94 37.65 -10.01
C GLU A 1 20.21 37.12 -8.60
N ILE A 2 20.08 37.92 -7.53
CA ILE A 2 20.37 37.51 -6.15
C ILE A 2 19.20 36.79 -5.48
N THR A 3 17.98 37.05 -5.89
CA THR A 3 16.74 36.48 -5.28
C THR A 3 16.48 35.01 -5.62
N THR A 4 16.93 34.55 -6.79
CA THR A 4 16.66 33.16 -7.25
C THR A 4 17.57 32.13 -6.58
N ARG A 5 18.73 32.54 -6.06
CA ARG A 5 19.70 31.64 -5.43
C ARG A 5 19.44 31.38 -3.93
N LEU A 6 18.80 32.33 -3.26
CA LEU A 6 18.41 32.22 -1.83
C LEU A 6 17.14 31.34 -1.66
N VAL A 7 16.18 31.47 -2.59
CA VAL A 7 14.95 30.68 -2.55
C VAL A 7 15.22 29.18 -2.76
N GLY A 8 16.18 28.81 -3.63
CA GLY A 8 16.53 27.41 -3.86
C GLY A 8 17.22 26.74 -2.67
N SER A 9 18.08 27.45 -1.93
CA SER A 9 18.79 26.88 -0.78
C SER A 9 17.93 26.75 0.47
N GLU A 10 17.04 27.71 0.73
CA GLU A 10 16.11 27.64 1.87
C GLU A 10 15.00 26.59 1.64
N MET A 11 14.53 26.43 0.42
CA MET A 11 13.57 25.38 0.08
C MET A 11 14.18 23.98 0.27
N CYS A 12 15.43 23.76 -0.17
CA CYS A 12 16.14 22.49 0.05
C CYS A 12 16.39 22.17 1.54
N ILE A 13 16.63 23.20 2.37
CA ILE A 13 16.86 23.00 3.82
C ILE A 13 15.52 22.71 4.54
N ARG A 14 14.45 23.39 4.20
CA ARG A 14 13.10 23.10 4.69
C ARG A 14 12.64 21.70 4.30
N ASP A 15 12.78 21.35 3.03
CA ASP A 15 12.38 20.04 2.52
C ASP A 15 13.15 18.91 3.21
N ARG A 16 14.45 19.08 3.49
CA ARG A 16 15.22 18.11 4.27
C ARG A 16 14.71 17.98 5.70
N ARG A 17 14.44 19.08 6.41
CA ARG A 17 13.93 19.03 7.79
C ARG A 17 12.54 18.40 7.84
N TYR A 18 11.63 18.74 6.93
CA TYR A 18 10.33 18.10 6.85
C TYR A 18 10.45 16.62 6.49
N SER A 19 11.39 16.27 5.62
CA SER A 19 11.68 14.88 5.29
C SER A 19 12.23 14.13 6.50
N ASP A 20 13.22 14.69 7.20
CA ASP A 20 13.83 14.07 8.37
C ASP A 20 12.83 13.94 9.53
N ASP A 21 12.00 14.95 9.79
CA ASP A 21 10.94 14.92 10.79
C ASP A 21 9.86 13.89 10.38
N PHE A 22 9.46 13.85 9.12
CA PHE A 22 8.51 12.88 8.59
C PHE A 22 9.04 11.46 8.73
N PHE A 23 10.28 11.20 8.32
CA PHE A 23 10.94 9.90 8.45
C PHE A 23 11.21 9.49 9.90
N SER A 24 11.28 10.43 10.84
CA SER A 24 11.46 10.14 12.27
C SER A 24 10.15 9.88 13.01
N ILE A 25 9.07 10.59 12.66
CA ILE A 25 7.79 10.53 13.37
C ILE A 25 6.91 9.37 12.89
N ILE A 26 6.87 9.10 11.58
CA ILE A 26 5.97 8.05 11.05
C ILE A 26 6.28 6.65 11.60
N PRO A 27 7.56 6.22 11.73
CA PRO A 27 7.87 4.91 12.30
C PRO A 27 7.44 4.73 13.76
N THR A 28 7.20 5.82 14.48
CA THR A 28 6.70 5.76 15.87
C THR A 28 5.20 5.45 15.97
N LYS A 29 4.47 5.54 14.86
CA LYS A 29 3.04 5.23 14.76
C LYS A 29 2.85 3.73 14.48
N SER A 30 3.07 2.90 15.50
CA SER A 30 2.94 1.43 15.40
C SER A 30 1.51 0.91 15.55
N ARG A 31 0.52 1.81 15.74
CA ARG A 31 -0.87 1.40 15.91
C ARG A 31 -1.45 0.83 14.62
N LEU A 32 -1.85 -0.42 14.68
CA LEU A 32 -2.54 -1.11 13.60
C LEU A 32 -4.00 -0.63 13.48
N MET A 33 -4.57 -0.81 12.31
CA MET A 33 -6.01 -0.74 12.12
C MET A 33 -6.71 -1.82 12.95
N PRO A 34 -7.95 -1.59 13.39
CA PRO A 34 -8.73 -2.61 14.08
C PRO A 34 -8.72 -3.93 13.31
N TYR A 35 -8.56 -5.04 14.02
CA TYR A 35 -8.52 -6.41 13.49
C TYR A 35 -7.38 -6.73 12.50
N ALA A 36 -6.45 -5.83 12.22
CA ALA A 36 -5.40 -6.06 11.21
C ALA A 36 -4.55 -7.30 11.52
N GLU A 37 -4.09 -7.44 12.76
CA GLU A 37 -3.28 -8.59 13.18
C GLU A 37 -4.08 -9.90 13.16
N GLU A 38 -5.34 -9.86 13.60
CA GLU A 38 -6.25 -11.01 13.59
C GLU A 38 -6.50 -11.53 12.16
N VAL A 39 -6.76 -10.60 11.23
CA VAL A 39 -6.95 -10.93 9.81
C VAL A 39 -5.68 -11.46 9.17
N LEU A 40 -4.51 -10.85 9.45
CA LEU A 40 -3.23 -11.34 8.94
C LEU A 40 -2.91 -12.74 9.45
N SER A 41 -3.15 -13.01 10.75
CA SER A 41 -2.97 -14.34 11.35
C SER A 41 -3.89 -15.40 10.73
N TYR A 42 -5.10 -15.01 10.34
CA TYR A 42 -6.06 -15.89 9.69
C TYR A 42 -5.70 -16.19 8.23
N LEU A 43 -5.21 -15.18 7.50
CA LEU A 43 -4.92 -15.29 6.07
C LEU A 43 -3.55 -15.90 5.78
N ALA A 44 -2.52 -15.63 6.58
CA ALA A 44 -1.15 -16.06 6.30
C ALA A 44 -0.96 -17.59 6.14
N PRO A 45 -1.68 -18.47 6.88
CA PRO A 45 -1.60 -19.91 6.65
C PRO A 45 -2.26 -20.40 5.36
N LYS A 46 -3.16 -19.57 4.78
CA LYS A 46 -3.99 -19.95 3.62
C LYS A 46 -3.48 -19.34 2.32
N TYR A 47 -2.87 -18.16 2.40
CA TYR A 47 -2.48 -17.34 1.26
C TYR A 47 -1.06 -16.82 1.39
N ASN A 48 -0.41 -16.60 0.25
CA ASN A 48 0.83 -15.83 0.21
C ASN A 48 0.49 -14.34 0.27
N LEU A 49 0.95 -13.65 1.30
CA LEU A 49 0.68 -12.24 1.51
C LEU A 49 1.86 -11.38 1.03
N TYR A 50 1.55 -10.32 0.31
CA TYR A 50 2.52 -9.39 -0.24
C TYR A 50 2.09 -7.96 0.00
N ILE A 51 3.04 -7.05 0.18
CA ILE A 51 2.78 -5.61 0.20
C ILE A 51 3.10 -5.03 -1.18
N LEU A 52 2.17 -4.27 -1.75
CA LEU A 52 2.38 -3.45 -2.93
C LEU A 52 2.12 -1.97 -2.59
N SER A 53 3.16 -1.15 -2.54
CA SER A 53 3.06 0.22 -2.03
C SER A 53 3.78 1.26 -2.89
N ASN A 54 3.20 2.46 -2.97
CA ASN A 54 3.82 3.66 -3.53
C ASN A 54 4.77 4.38 -2.55
N GLY A 55 4.92 3.85 -1.34
CA GLY A 55 5.78 4.43 -0.31
C GLY A 55 7.25 4.08 -0.48
N PHE A 56 8.10 4.83 0.23
CA PHE A 56 9.55 4.61 0.25
C PHE A 56 9.92 3.37 1.08
N ARG A 57 10.95 2.63 0.61
CA ARG A 57 11.40 1.36 1.20
C ARG A 57 11.73 1.47 2.68
N GLU A 58 12.54 2.46 3.03
CA GLU A 58 12.97 2.64 4.41
C GLU A 58 11.77 2.88 5.34
N LEU A 59 10.84 3.73 4.91
CA LEU A 59 9.65 4.05 5.67
C LEU A 59 8.72 2.85 5.84
N GLN A 60 8.44 2.12 4.76
CA GLN A 60 7.58 0.94 4.82
C GLN A 60 8.20 -0.17 5.67
N SER A 61 9.50 -0.44 5.51
CA SER A 61 10.20 -1.42 6.32
C SER A 61 10.19 -1.08 7.82
N ARG A 62 10.38 0.20 8.17
CA ARG A 62 10.31 0.66 9.57
C ARG A 62 8.89 0.53 10.13
N LYS A 63 7.87 0.94 9.38
CA LYS A 63 6.45 0.81 9.77
C LYS A 63 6.08 -0.65 10.05
N MET A 64 6.41 -1.55 9.14
CA MET A 64 6.11 -2.96 9.25
C MET A 64 6.75 -3.58 10.51
N ARG A 65 8.04 -3.32 10.73
CA ARG A 65 8.77 -3.79 11.92
C ARG A 65 8.22 -3.21 13.22
N SER A 66 7.98 -1.89 13.25
CA SER A 66 7.49 -1.22 14.47
C SER A 66 6.09 -1.65 14.86
N SER A 67 5.27 -2.08 13.89
CA SER A 67 3.93 -2.64 14.12
C SER A 67 3.91 -4.17 14.31
N GLY A 68 5.05 -4.86 14.14
CA GLY A 68 5.17 -6.30 14.36
C GLY A 68 4.49 -7.17 13.32
N ILE A 69 4.12 -6.61 12.16
CA ILE A 69 3.38 -7.35 11.12
C ILE A 69 4.25 -7.78 9.93
N ASP A 70 5.53 -7.48 9.95
CA ASP A 70 6.46 -7.82 8.88
C ASP A 70 6.58 -9.32 8.63
N THR A 71 6.41 -10.13 9.66
CA THR A 71 6.50 -11.60 9.59
C THR A 71 5.36 -12.27 8.82
N TYR A 72 4.24 -11.58 8.62
CA TYR A 72 3.09 -12.12 7.87
C TYR A 72 3.27 -12.04 6.35
N PHE A 73 4.19 -11.21 5.87
CA PHE A 73 4.34 -10.95 4.44
C PHE A 73 5.56 -11.62 3.85
N ASN A 74 5.36 -12.35 2.77
CA ASN A 74 6.41 -13.04 2.03
C ASN A 74 7.34 -12.07 1.29
N LYS A 75 6.80 -10.91 0.83
CA LYS A 75 7.58 -9.90 0.11
C LYS A 75 6.94 -8.52 0.19
N ILE A 76 7.78 -7.49 0.13
CA ILE A 76 7.37 -6.09 -0.02
C ILE A 76 7.83 -5.62 -1.40
N ILE A 77 6.90 -5.12 -2.19
CA ILE A 77 7.11 -4.59 -3.55
C ILE A 77 6.76 -3.11 -3.52
N LEU A 78 7.68 -2.29 -3.96
CA LEU A 78 7.54 -0.85 -3.90
C LEU A 78 7.64 -0.22 -5.29
N SER A 79 7.02 0.94 -5.45
CA SER A 79 7.16 1.73 -6.67
C SER A 79 8.61 2.07 -7.01
N GLU A 80 9.48 2.17 -5.99
CA GLU A 80 10.92 2.38 -6.17
C GLU A 80 11.60 1.23 -6.93
N ASP A 81 11.09 0.00 -6.83
CA ASP A 81 11.68 -1.18 -7.46
C ASP A 81 11.60 -1.12 -8.98
N LEU A 82 10.57 -0.44 -9.50
CA LEU A 82 10.30 -0.33 -10.94
C LEU A 82 10.38 1.13 -11.45
N GLY A 83 10.29 2.12 -10.55
CA GLY A 83 10.13 3.52 -10.93
C GLY A 83 8.72 3.89 -11.42
N VAL A 84 7.73 3.02 -11.18
CA VAL A 84 6.33 3.21 -11.58
C VAL A 84 5.43 3.00 -10.36
N MET A 85 4.42 3.86 -10.23
CA MET A 85 3.48 3.84 -9.09
C MET A 85 2.12 3.25 -9.49
N LYS A 86 1.37 2.73 -8.50
CA LYS A 86 -0.07 2.49 -8.66
C LYS A 86 -0.77 3.83 -9.01
N PRO A 87 -1.71 3.87 -9.93
CA PRO A 87 -2.47 2.78 -10.54
C PRO A 87 -1.92 2.23 -11.87
N TRP A 88 -0.72 2.56 -12.26
CA TRP A 88 -0.19 2.13 -13.57
C TRP A 88 -0.08 0.60 -13.66
N PRO A 89 -0.51 -0.02 -14.76
CA PRO A 89 -0.55 -1.48 -14.93
C PRO A 89 0.79 -2.18 -14.71
N GLU A 90 1.89 -1.52 -15.06
CA GLU A 90 3.24 -2.08 -15.03
C GLU A 90 3.64 -2.52 -13.62
N ILE A 91 3.24 -1.78 -12.57
CA ILE A 91 3.59 -2.17 -11.19
C ILE A 91 2.85 -3.42 -10.74
N PHE A 92 1.62 -3.63 -11.20
CA PHE A 92 0.85 -4.84 -10.89
C PHE A 92 1.42 -6.06 -11.61
N TYR A 93 1.75 -5.93 -12.90
CA TYR A 93 2.42 -7.01 -13.65
C TYR A 93 3.80 -7.32 -13.06
N PHE A 94 4.56 -6.31 -12.65
CA PHE A 94 5.82 -6.49 -11.95
C PHE A 94 5.62 -7.26 -10.64
N ALA A 95 4.60 -6.91 -9.85
CA ALA A 95 4.27 -7.60 -8.61
C ALA A 95 3.93 -9.08 -8.86
N LEU A 96 3.08 -9.38 -9.82
CA LEU A 96 2.74 -10.75 -10.21
C LEU A 96 3.98 -11.56 -10.61
N SER A 97 4.84 -10.98 -11.46
CA SER A 97 6.08 -11.62 -11.89
C SER A 97 7.06 -11.84 -10.73
N ALA A 98 7.25 -10.82 -9.88
CA ALA A 98 8.19 -10.86 -8.75
C ALA A 98 7.76 -11.83 -7.64
N THR A 99 6.49 -12.21 -7.59
CA THR A 99 5.90 -13.14 -6.64
C THR A 99 5.54 -14.49 -7.26
N GLN A 100 5.72 -14.64 -8.58
CA GLN A 100 5.31 -15.82 -9.35
C GLN A 100 3.82 -16.16 -9.13
N SER A 101 2.98 -15.12 -9.05
CA SER A 101 1.54 -15.24 -8.80
C SER A 101 0.75 -15.13 -10.10
N GLU A 102 -0.33 -15.90 -10.20
CA GLU A 102 -1.25 -15.84 -11.32
C GLU A 102 -2.29 -14.71 -11.12
N LEU A 103 -2.58 -13.98 -12.19
CA LEU A 103 -3.52 -12.85 -12.16
C LEU A 103 -4.90 -13.24 -11.61
N ARG A 104 -5.42 -14.39 -12.03
CA ARG A 104 -6.76 -14.87 -11.66
C ARG A 104 -6.85 -15.38 -10.22
N GLU A 105 -5.70 -15.68 -9.61
CA GLU A 105 -5.60 -16.17 -8.23
C GLU A 105 -5.14 -15.06 -7.27
N SER A 106 -5.05 -13.83 -7.78
CA SER A 106 -4.57 -12.68 -7.04
C SER A 106 -5.69 -11.71 -6.71
N LEU A 107 -5.66 -11.19 -5.49
CA LEU A 107 -6.59 -10.21 -4.97
C LEU A 107 -5.83 -8.98 -4.47
N MET A 108 -6.16 -7.80 -4.99
CA MET A 108 -5.69 -6.54 -4.44
C MET A 108 -6.61 -6.08 -3.33
N ILE A 109 -6.10 -5.94 -2.11
CA ILE A 109 -6.81 -5.38 -0.96
C ILE A 109 -6.24 -3.98 -0.71
N GLY A 110 -7.06 -2.94 -0.73
CA GLY A 110 -6.59 -1.57 -0.53
C GLY A 110 -7.69 -0.59 -0.20
N ASP A 111 -7.27 0.57 0.33
CA ASP A 111 -8.14 1.68 0.74
C ASP A 111 -8.13 2.85 -0.24
N SER A 112 -7.23 2.87 -1.20
CA SER A 112 -7.20 3.87 -2.26
C SER A 112 -7.98 3.39 -3.47
N TRP A 113 -9.16 4.03 -3.69
CA TRP A 113 -9.94 3.73 -4.88
C TRP A 113 -9.15 3.96 -6.17
N GLU A 114 -8.46 5.08 -6.25
CA GLU A 114 -7.73 5.50 -7.45
C GLU A 114 -6.46 4.66 -7.67
N ALA A 115 -5.67 4.44 -6.63
CA ALA A 115 -4.39 3.74 -6.77
C ALA A 115 -4.54 2.21 -6.79
N ASP A 116 -5.31 1.65 -5.85
CA ASP A 116 -5.37 0.21 -5.63
C ASP A 116 -6.45 -0.43 -6.49
N ILE A 117 -7.68 0.08 -6.35
CA ILE A 117 -8.86 -0.58 -6.91
C ILE A 117 -8.95 -0.36 -8.42
N THR A 118 -8.79 0.89 -8.87
CA THR A 118 -8.81 1.21 -10.31
C THR A 118 -7.61 0.56 -11.03
N GLY A 119 -6.42 0.57 -10.40
CA GLY A 119 -5.23 -0.06 -10.99
C GLY A 119 -5.38 -1.57 -11.15
N ALA A 120 -5.81 -2.28 -10.11
CA ALA A 120 -6.06 -3.72 -10.15
C ALA A 120 -7.16 -4.09 -11.15
N ASN A 121 -8.27 -3.32 -11.16
CA ASN A 121 -9.35 -3.52 -12.12
C ASN A 121 -8.89 -3.33 -13.57
N GLY A 122 -8.00 -2.37 -13.81
CA GLY A 122 -7.45 -2.06 -15.14
C GLY A 122 -6.71 -3.22 -15.80
N ILE A 123 -6.17 -4.14 -15.01
CA ILE A 123 -5.51 -5.37 -15.49
C ILE A 123 -6.37 -6.63 -15.34
N GLY A 124 -7.60 -6.50 -14.84
CA GLY A 124 -8.50 -7.63 -14.60
C GLY A 124 -8.20 -8.45 -13.34
N MET A 125 -7.44 -7.91 -12.38
CA MET A 125 -7.20 -8.51 -11.08
C MET A 125 -8.43 -8.33 -10.19
N HIS A 126 -8.74 -9.30 -9.31
CA HIS A 126 -9.79 -9.14 -8.30
C HIS A 126 -9.43 -8.06 -7.29
N GLN A 127 -10.45 -7.36 -6.75
CA GLN A 127 -10.26 -6.26 -5.81
C GLN A 127 -11.16 -6.43 -4.57
N ALA A 128 -10.59 -6.15 -3.39
CA ALA A 128 -11.32 -5.90 -2.15
C ALA A 128 -11.08 -4.45 -1.73
N TYR A 129 -12.09 -3.62 -1.89
CA TYR A 129 -12.01 -2.22 -1.48
C TYR A 129 -12.32 -2.07 0.00
N TYR A 130 -11.32 -1.65 0.78
CA TYR A 130 -11.50 -1.28 2.18
C TYR A 130 -11.98 0.17 2.27
N ASN A 131 -13.30 0.35 2.37
CA ASN A 131 -13.98 1.65 2.28
C ASN A 131 -14.03 2.39 3.60
N VAL A 132 -12.88 2.81 4.13
CA VAL A 132 -12.79 3.64 5.35
C VAL A 132 -13.32 5.05 5.15
N SER A 133 -13.32 5.55 3.91
CA SER A 133 -13.78 6.91 3.60
C SER A 133 -15.30 7.04 3.53
N GLY A 134 -16.03 5.93 3.53
CA GLY A 134 -17.49 5.93 3.36
C GLY A 134 -17.93 6.36 1.94
N ARG A 135 -17.09 6.13 0.93
CA ARG A 135 -17.42 6.43 -0.46
C ARG A 135 -18.70 5.68 -0.87
N ALA A 136 -19.64 6.38 -1.45
CA ALA A 136 -20.93 5.82 -1.88
C ALA A 136 -21.07 5.73 -3.41
N ASP A 137 -20.26 6.48 -4.17
CA ASP A 137 -20.31 6.51 -5.62
C ASP A 137 -19.10 5.79 -6.23
N PHE A 138 -19.36 4.78 -7.04
CA PHE A 138 -18.37 3.90 -7.63
C PHE A 138 -18.54 3.86 -9.16
N PRO A 139 -17.52 4.20 -9.95
CA PRO A 139 -17.53 4.07 -11.41
C PRO A 139 -17.75 2.63 -11.90
N PHE A 140 -17.36 1.64 -11.08
CA PHE A 140 -17.62 0.21 -11.29
C PHE A 140 -17.76 -0.49 -9.94
N ARG A 141 -18.28 -1.72 -9.92
CA ARG A 141 -18.40 -2.52 -8.70
C ARG A 141 -17.11 -3.31 -8.46
N PRO A 142 -16.42 -3.14 -7.32
CA PRO A 142 -15.28 -3.98 -6.96
C PRO A 142 -15.76 -5.43 -6.70
N THR A 143 -14.83 -6.40 -6.73
CA THR A 143 -15.16 -7.80 -6.41
C THR A 143 -15.73 -7.92 -5.00
N TYR A 144 -15.09 -7.25 -4.04
CA TYR A 144 -15.53 -7.16 -2.65
C TYR A 144 -15.50 -5.70 -2.18
N LEU A 145 -16.50 -5.32 -1.39
CA LEU A 145 -16.56 -4.03 -0.69
C LEU A 145 -16.61 -4.35 0.81
N VAL A 146 -15.61 -3.91 1.56
CA VAL A 146 -15.52 -4.14 3.00
C VAL A 146 -15.36 -2.82 3.74
N THR A 147 -16.00 -2.68 4.87
CA THR A 147 -15.94 -1.51 5.75
C THR A 147 -15.17 -1.79 7.04
N ASP A 148 -15.03 -3.07 7.37
CA ASP A 148 -14.23 -3.57 8.47
C ASP A 148 -13.28 -4.66 7.94
N LEU A 149 -12.02 -4.64 8.38
CA LEU A 149 -11.04 -5.66 7.97
C LEU A 149 -11.48 -7.07 8.34
N LYS A 150 -12.25 -7.21 9.43
CA LYS A 150 -12.77 -8.51 9.89
C LYS A 150 -13.62 -9.22 8.84
N GLU A 151 -14.33 -8.47 7.99
CA GLU A 151 -15.15 -9.04 6.91
C GLU A 151 -14.32 -9.88 5.92
N LEU A 152 -13.01 -9.61 5.79
CA LEU A 152 -12.11 -10.41 4.96
C LEU A 152 -12.01 -11.87 5.41
N MET A 153 -12.18 -12.15 6.70
CA MET A 153 -12.15 -13.55 7.22
C MET A 153 -13.42 -14.34 6.87
N GLU A 154 -14.51 -13.66 6.52
CA GLU A 154 -15.75 -14.28 6.08
C GLU A 154 -15.78 -14.49 4.56
N LEU A 155 -15.00 -13.68 3.83
CA LEU A 155 -14.97 -13.67 2.38
C LEU A 155 -13.86 -14.57 1.80
N LEU A 156 -12.80 -14.83 2.58
CA LEU A 156 -11.60 -15.55 2.20
C LEU A 156 -11.31 -16.72 3.15
#